data_b540835888721276cc3690f03fb5e051
#
_entry.id   b540835888721276cc3690f03fb5e051
#
_cell.length_a   1.000
_cell.length_b   1.000
_cell.length_c   1.000
_cell.angle_alpha   90.00
_cell.angle_beta   90.00
_cell.angle_gamma   90.00
#
_symmetry.space_group_name_H-M   'P 1'
#
loop_
_entity.id
_entity.type
_entity.pdbx_description
1 polymer ?
#
loop_
_entity_poly.entity_id
_entity_poly.type
_entity_poly.pdbx_seq_one_letter_code
_entity_poly.pdbx_strand_id
1 'polypeptide(L)'
;LGHASLAFEGFTEVFFYMGLGLIILGNGLFKPNISSIVGQLYKNQGKEKDAGYTIFYMGINSGAFLGILLCGYIGEKIGWHFGFGLAGIFMFFGMLQFYFAQNIFGKIGLSPKESEDFIQKDEEQKDQKEPLETLSKKVVRDRLIVIGVFSFFVIFFWWAFEQAGGSMTIFAADYTDRLLVGGDALTFKIFNTLLTVIPMLIITWVLL
;
A
#
# COMPACT_ATOMS: atom_id res chain seq x y z
N LEU A 1 10.12 -7.08 10.90
CA LEU A 1 11.47 -7.68 10.76
C LEU A 1 12.28 -6.93 9.70
N GLY A 2 11.74 -6.64 8.48
CA GLY A 2 12.51 -5.99 7.42
C GLY A 2 13.07 -4.62 7.81
N HIS A 3 12.27 -3.73 8.38
CA HIS A 3 12.74 -2.43 8.86
C HIS A 3 13.73 -2.54 10.01
N ALA A 4 13.57 -3.54 10.89
CA ALA A 4 14.54 -3.81 11.94
C ALA A 4 15.89 -4.25 11.35
N SER A 5 15.88 -5.10 10.31
CA SER A 5 17.11 -5.47 9.60
C SER A 5 17.79 -4.26 8.95
N LEU A 6 17.03 -3.38 8.29
CA LEU A 6 17.57 -2.15 7.71
C LEU A 6 18.15 -1.19 8.76
N ALA A 7 17.60 -1.17 9.97
CA ALA A 7 18.16 -0.36 11.06
C ALA A 7 19.57 -0.83 11.49
N PHE A 8 19.95 -2.08 11.17
CA PHE A 8 21.28 -2.64 11.42
C PHE A 8 22.21 -2.65 10.19
N GLU A 9 21.84 -1.94 9.11
CA GLU A 9 22.63 -1.88 7.87
C GLU A 9 24.09 -1.44 8.12
N GLY A 10 24.31 -0.57 9.10
CA GLY A 10 25.64 -0.06 9.45
C GLY A 10 26.62 -1.12 9.94
N PHE A 11 26.17 -2.32 10.32
CA PHE A 11 27.05 -3.42 10.73
C PHE A 11 27.57 -4.21 9.53
N THR A 12 26.71 -4.55 8.60
CA THR A 12 27.09 -5.21 7.33
C THR A 12 26.02 -4.97 6.26
N GLU A 13 26.44 -4.93 4.99
CA GLU A 13 25.54 -4.82 3.82
C GLU A 13 24.52 -5.97 3.74
N VAL A 14 24.80 -7.11 4.36
CA VAL A 14 23.89 -8.26 4.40
C VAL A 14 22.56 -7.87 5.06
N PHE A 15 22.59 -7.07 6.13
CA PHE A 15 21.36 -6.61 6.80
C PHE A 15 20.51 -5.73 5.90
N PHE A 16 21.13 -4.94 5.03
CA PHE A 16 20.42 -4.12 4.04
C PHE A 16 19.64 -5.00 3.05
N TYR A 17 20.32 -5.92 2.36
CA TYR A 17 19.69 -6.80 1.36
C TYR A 17 18.65 -7.75 2.00
N MET A 18 18.95 -8.27 3.17
CA MET A 18 18.01 -9.09 3.94
C MET A 18 16.76 -8.27 4.33
N GLY A 19 16.96 -7.04 4.76
CA GLY A 19 15.88 -6.11 5.09
C GLY A 19 14.97 -5.83 3.89
N LEU A 20 15.53 -5.56 2.71
CA LEU A 20 14.78 -5.38 1.48
C LEU A 20 13.97 -6.63 1.12
N GLY A 21 14.58 -7.81 1.16
CA GLY A 21 13.91 -9.07 0.89
C GLY A 21 12.73 -9.31 1.82
N LEU A 22 12.90 -9.07 3.11
CA LEU A 22 11.85 -9.20 4.12
C LEU A 22 10.71 -8.19 3.92
N ILE A 23 11.02 -6.95 3.48
CA ILE A 23 10.00 -5.94 3.17
C ILE A 23 9.20 -6.34 1.93
N ILE A 24 9.86 -6.84 0.88
CA ILE A 24 9.18 -7.31 -0.34
C ILE A 24 8.21 -8.44 0.00
N LEU A 25 8.65 -9.44 0.73
CA LEU A 25 7.82 -10.56 1.16
C LEU A 25 6.67 -10.09 2.06
N GLY A 26 6.97 -9.22 3.04
CA GLY A 26 5.97 -8.68 3.95
C GLY A 26 4.89 -7.88 3.25
N ASN A 27 5.25 -6.98 2.34
CA ASN A 27 4.29 -6.19 1.55
C ASN A 27 3.46 -7.06 0.61
N GLY A 28 4.07 -8.04 -0.04
CA GLY A 28 3.38 -8.98 -0.92
C GLY A 28 2.31 -9.80 -0.22
N LEU A 29 2.55 -10.18 1.03
CA LEU A 29 1.59 -10.91 1.85
C LEU A 29 0.56 -9.99 2.53
N PHE A 30 0.96 -8.81 2.97
CA PHE A 30 0.10 -7.92 3.76
C PHE A 30 -0.93 -7.17 2.92
N LYS A 31 -0.50 -6.52 1.84
CA LYS A 31 -1.33 -5.59 1.07
C LYS A 31 -2.59 -6.22 0.47
N PRO A 32 -2.54 -7.40 -0.18
CA PRO A 32 -3.74 -8.06 -0.69
C PRO A 32 -4.71 -8.48 0.42
N ASN A 33 -4.16 -9.00 1.51
CA ASN A 33 -4.97 -9.53 2.61
C ASN A 33 -5.71 -8.41 3.34
N ILE A 34 -5.06 -7.30 3.68
CA ILE A 34 -5.72 -6.21 4.39
C ILE A 34 -6.82 -5.56 3.53
N SER A 35 -6.60 -5.41 2.22
CA SER A 35 -7.61 -4.90 1.30
C SER A 35 -8.83 -5.84 1.21
N SER A 36 -8.59 -7.15 1.24
CA SER A 36 -9.65 -8.16 1.29
C SER A 36 -10.45 -8.09 2.60
N ILE A 37 -9.77 -7.93 3.74
CA ILE A 37 -10.42 -7.78 5.05
C ILE A 37 -11.35 -6.57 5.06
N VAL A 38 -10.90 -5.40 4.54
CA VAL A 38 -11.75 -4.21 4.41
C VAL A 38 -13.00 -4.51 3.57
N GLY A 39 -12.84 -5.23 2.44
CA GLY A 39 -13.96 -5.63 1.60
C GLY A 39 -14.97 -6.57 2.29
N GLN A 40 -14.49 -7.45 3.16
CA GLN A 40 -15.32 -8.39 3.92
C GLN A 40 -16.07 -7.73 5.07
N LEU A 41 -15.48 -6.71 5.71
CA LEU A 41 -16.12 -5.93 6.78
C LEU A 41 -17.45 -5.30 6.33
N TYR A 42 -17.57 -4.93 5.05
CA TYR A 42 -18.72 -4.24 4.47
C TYR A 42 -19.44 -5.08 3.40
N LYS A 43 -19.44 -6.42 3.53
CA LYS A 43 -19.91 -7.34 2.47
C LYS A 43 -21.33 -7.04 1.95
N ASN A 44 -22.24 -6.59 2.82
CA ASN A 44 -23.66 -6.35 2.50
C ASN A 44 -24.07 -4.86 2.49
N GLN A 45 -23.12 -3.94 2.51
CA GLN A 45 -23.33 -2.51 2.68
C GLN A 45 -22.61 -1.75 1.57
N GLY A 46 -23.33 -1.44 0.46
CA GLY A 46 -22.72 -0.84 -0.72
C GLY A 46 -22.07 0.53 -0.47
N LYS A 47 -22.83 1.48 0.08
CA LYS A 47 -22.34 2.86 0.34
C LYS A 47 -21.31 2.91 1.46
N GLU A 48 -21.53 2.15 2.51
CA GLU A 48 -20.60 2.05 3.65
C GLU A 48 -19.29 1.37 3.23
N LYS A 49 -19.34 0.46 2.27
CA LYS A 49 -18.14 -0.17 1.70
C LYS A 49 -17.25 0.85 0.98
N ASP A 50 -17.86 1.71 0.17
CA ASP A 50 -17.12 2.76 -0.55
C ASP A 50 -16.51 3.77 0.43
N ALA A 51 -17.27 4.16 1.47
CA ALA A 51 -16.76 5.01 2.54
C ALA A 51 -15.61 4.34 3.31
N GLY A 52 -15.74 3.05 3.63
CA GLY A 52 -14.70 2.27 4.31
C GLY A 52 -13.40 2.21 3.51
N TYR A 53 -13.49 1.96 2.20
CA TYR A 53 -12.31 2.01 1.32
C TYR A 53 -11.73 3.41 1.22
N THR A 54 -12.56 4.46 1.16
CA THR A 54 -12.09 5.85 1.13
C THR A 54 -11.25 6.16 2.37
N ILE A 55 -11.76 5.85 3.56
CA ILE A 55 -11.03 6.03 4.84
C ILE A 55 -9.73 5.21 4.84
N PHE A 56 -9.78 3.98 4.37
CA PHE A 56 -8.61 3.11 4.27
C PHE A 56 -7.52 3.71 3.38
N TYR A 57 -7.88 4.20 2.18
CA TYR A 57 -6.93 4.86 1.28
C TYR A 57 -6.42 6.20 1.81
N MET A 58 -7.26 6.97 2.50
CA MET A 58 -6.80 8.18 3.21
C MET A 58 -5.74 7.83 4.25
N GLY A 59 -5.94 6.76 5.01
CA GLY A 59 -4.95 6.27 5.97
C GLY A 59 -3.61 5.88 5.31
N ILE A 60 -3.66 5.18 4.18
CA ILE A 60 -2.46 4.82 3.40
C ILE A 60 -1.71 6.08 2.93
N ASN A 61 -2.42 7.04 2.34
CA ASN A 61 -1.79 8.27 1.82
C ASN A 61 -1.23 9.15 2.96
N SER A 62 -1.96 9.27 4.06
CA SER A 62 -1.48 10.00 5.25
C SER A 62 -0.24 9.32 5.85
N GLY A 63 -0.24 7.99 5.92
CA GLY A 63 0.91 7.22 6.36
C GLY A 63 2.13 7.37 5.45
N ALA A 64 1.92 7.37 4.14
CA ALA A 64 2.99 7.61 3.17
C ALA A 64 3.57 9.02 3.32
N PHE A 65 2.72 10.05 3.44
CA PHE A 65 3.17 11.43 3.65
C PHE A 65 3.99 11.60 4.94
N LEU A 66 3.46 11.13 6.07
CA LEU A 66 4.15 11.21 7.36
C LEU A 66 5.42 10.35 7.38
N GLY A 67 5.40 9.18 6.76
CA GLY A 67 6.55 8.29 6.66
C GLY A 67 7.71 8.93 5.89
N ILE A 68 7.44 9.51 4.73
CA ILE A 68 8.45 10.23 3.94
C ILE A 68 8.97 11.44 4.72
N LEU A 69 8.06 12.22 5.32
CA LEU A 69 8.43 13.43 6.06
C LEU A 69 9.31 13.12 7.27
N LEU A 70 8.91 12.18 8.11
CA LEU A 70 9.59 11.89 9.37
C LEU A 70 10.80 10.97 9.18
N CYS A 71 10.60 9.82 8.53
CA CYS A 71 11.67 8.85 8.36
C CYS A 71 12.71 9.32 7.34
N GLY A 72 12.25 10.02 6.27
CA GLY A 72 13.15 10.62 5.28
C GLY A 72 13.98 11.75 5.89
N TYR A 73 13.35 12.67 6.62
CA TYR A 73 14.07 13.75 7.29
C TYR A 73 15.13 13.24 8.28
N ILE A 74 14.78 12.26 9.10
CA ILE A 74 15.74 11.65 10.04
C ILE A 74 16.83 10.88 9.29
N GLY A 75 16.46 10.16 8.23
CA GLY A 75 17.42 9.44 7.39
C GLY A 75 18.47 10.36 6.79
N GLU A 76 18.07 11.51 6.22
CA GLU A 76 18.96 12.45 5.58
C GLU A 76 19.79 13.30 6.57
N LYS A 77 19.22 13.66 7.71
CA LYS A 77 19.88 14.59 8.67
C LYS A 77 20.67 13.90 9.75
N ILE A 78 20.27 12.70 10.17
CA ILE A 78 20.87 11.98 11.30
C ILE A 78 21.55 10.70 10.81
N GLY A 79 20.88 9.94 9.95
CA GLY A 79 21.40 8.71 9.37
C GLY A 79 20.28 7.73 8.99
N TRP A 80 20.48 7.01 7.89
CA TRP A 80 19.46 6.13 7.31
C TRP A 80 19.01 5.01 8.24
N HIS A 81 19.93 4.47 9.04
CA HIS A 81 19.61 3.45 10.04
C HIS A 81 18.60 3.93 11.08
N PHE A 82 18.62 5.20 11.47
CA PHE A 82 17.60 5.79 12.37
C PHE A 82 16.28 6.00 11.67
N GLY A 83 16.29 6.42 10.40
CA GLY A 83 15.07 6.55 9.57
C GLY A 83 14.36 5.21 9.40
N PHE A 84 15.10 4.15 9.07
CA PHE A 84 14.56 2.79 8.97
C PHE A 84 14.10 2.25 10.33
N GLY A 85 14.85 2.54 11.41
CA GLY A 85 14.49 2.18 12.77
C GLY A 85 13.16 2.79 13.20
N LEU A 86 12.95 4.08 12.90
CA LEU A 86 11.69 4.76 13.19
C LEU A 86 10.51 4.16 12.43
N ALA A 87 10.69 3.85 11.14
CA ALA A 87 9.68 3.12 10.36
C ALA A 87 9.36 1.75 10.98
N GLY A 88 10.38 1.05 11.47
CA GLY A 88 10.23 -0.21 12.20
C GLY A 88 9.39 -0.07 13.46
N ILE A 89 9.58 0.99 14.23
CA ILE A 89 8.81 1.29 15.45
C ILE A 89 7.33 1.53 15.10
N PHE A 90 7.03 2.34 14.09
CA PHE A 90 5.65 2.56 13.65
C PHE A 90 4.97 1.27 13.17
N MET A 91 5.69 0.44 12.40
CA MET A 91 5.18 -0.86 11.97
C MET A 91 4.95 -1.81 13.14
N PHE A 92 5.79 -1.76 14.17
CA PHE A 92 5.61 -2.56 15.38
C PHE A 92 4.33 -2.15 16.13
N PHE A 93 4.09 -0.86 16.29
CA PHE A 93 2.84 -0.38 16.90
C PHE A 93 1.61 -0.74 16.06
N GLY A 94 1.69 -0.63 14.74
CA GLY A 94 0.63 -1.09 13.84
C GLY A 94 0.34 -2.58 14.00
N MET A 95 1.38 -3.41 14.11
CA MET A 95 1.24 -4.84 14.38
C MET A 95 0.58 -5.12 15.73
N LEU A 96 0.99 -4.42 16.80
CA LEU A 96 0.39 -4.55 18.11
C LEU A 96 -1.10 -4.15 18.09
N GLN A 97 -1.42 -3.02 17.46
CA GLN A 97 -2.80 -2.58 17.30
C GLN A 97 -3.63 -3.64 16.58
N PHE A 98 -3.14 -4.18 15.48
CA PHE A 98 -3.83 -5.23 14.74
C PHE A 98 -4.01 -6.49 15.58
N TYR A 99 -2.98 -6.90 16.31
CA TYR A 99 -3.02 -8.08 17.18
C TYR A 99 -4.08 -7.95 18.29
N PHE A 100 -4.14 -6.81 18.96
CA PHE A 100 -5.16 -6.58 20.00
C PHE A 100 -6.56 -6.36 19.43
N ALA A 101 -6.67 -5.88 18.20
CA ALA A 101 -7.95 -5.66 17.53
C ALA A 101 -8.51 -6.91 16.83
N GLN A 102 -7.82 -8.05 16.83
CA GLN A 102 -8.28 -9.27 16.14
C GLN A 102 -9.70 -9.69 16.53
N ASN A 103 -10.06 -9.54 17.78
CA ASN A 103 -11.40 -9.89 18.27
C ASN A 103 -12.53 -9.07 17.61
N ILE A 104 -12.22 -7.87 17.10
CA ILE A 104 -13.19 -7.00 16.41
C ILE A 104 -13.55 -7.58 15.05
N PHE A 105 -12.60 -8.26 14.39
CA PHE A 105 -12.81 -8.85 13.08
C PHE A 105 -13.65 -10.15 13.12
N GLY A 106 -13.77 -10.77 14.28
CA GLY A 106 -14.53 -12.02 14.45
C GLY A 106 -14.04 -13.13 13.52
N LYS A 107 -14.88 -13.50 12.56
CA LYS A 107 -14.58 -14.55 11.56
C LYS A 107 -13.94 -14.01 10.27
N ILE A 108 -13.71 -12.71 10.15
CA ILE A 108 -13.15 -12.07 8.95
C ILE A 108 -11.63 -12.25 8.93
N GLY A 109 -11.10 -12.61 7.77
CA GLY A 109 -9.65 -12.79 7.58
C GLY A 109 -9.11 -14.15 8.03
N LEU A 110 -9.99 -15.11 8.33
CA LEU A 110 -9.61 -16.49 8.59
C LEU A 110 -9.05 -17.15 7.31
N SER A 111 -8.31 -18.24 7.50
CA SER A 111 -7.84 -19.05 6.37
C SER A 111 -9.01 -19.62 5.56
N PRO A 112 -8.84 -19.90 4.25
CA PRO A 112 -9.91 -20.44 3.42
C PRO A 112 -10.56 -21.70 4.00
N LYS A 113 -9.78 -22.59 4.61
CA LYS A 113 -10.30 -23.80 5.25
C LYS A 113 -11.18 -23.50 6.46
N GLU A 114 -10.71 -22.60 7.34
CA GLU A 114 -11.50 -22.19 8.51
C GLU A 114 -12.76 -21.43 8.12
N SER A 115 -12.71 -20.63 7.05
CA SER A 115 -13.88 -19.92 6.54
C SER A 115 -14.91 -20.88 5.93
N GLU A 116 -14.49 -21.94 5.24
CA GLU A 116 -15.37 -22.99 4.70
C GLU A 116 -16.08 -23.76 5.82
N ASP A 117 -15.36 -24.15 6.87
CA ASP A 117 -15.95 -24.83 8.05
C ASP A 117 -17.01 -23.97 8.76
N PHE A 118 -16.82 -22.65 8.79
CA PHE A 118 -17.81 -21.73 9.37
C PHE A 118 -19.01 -21.51 8.44
N ILE A 119 -18.77 -21.39 7.13
CA ILE A 119 -19.85 -21.24 6.15
C ILE A 119 -20.75 -22.48 6.16
N GLN A 120 -20.18 -23.69 6.19
CA GLN A 120 -20.96 -24.93 6.28
C GLN A 120 -21.81 -25.01 7.55
N LYS A 121 -21.26 -24.61 8.71
CA LYS A 121 -22.02 -24.57 9.97
C LYS A 121 -23.13 -23.53 9.99
N ASP A 122 -22.91 -22.35 9.35
CA ASP A 122 -23.94 -21.31 9.24
C ASP A 122 -24.99 -21.68 8.18
N GLU A 123 -24.65 -22.48 7.15
CA GLU A 123 -25.58 -22.98 6.12
C GLU A 123 -26.44 -24.14 6.62
N GLU A 124 -25.94 -25.00 7.52
CA GLU A 124 -26.73 -26.02 8.17
C GLU A 124 -27.88 -25.44 9.04
N GLN A 125 -27.75 -24.15 9.42
CA GLN A 125 -28.77 -23.42 10.19
C GLN A 125 -29.75 -22.62 9.34
N LYS A 126 -29.50 -22.47 8.03
CA LYS A 126 -30.35 -21.71 7.09
C LYS A 126 -30.85 -22.62 5.97
N ASP A 127 -32.14 -22.91 6.01
CA ASP A 127 -32.90 -23.78 5.06
C ASP A 127 -32.98 -23.25 3.60
N GLN A 128 -32.10 -22.32 3.17
CA GLN A 128 -32.06 -21.80 1.81
C GLN A 128 -30.63 -21.83 1.27
N LYS A 129 -30.31 -22.94 0.61
CA LYS A 129 -29.10 -23.07 -0.24
C LYS A 129 -29.37 -22.46 -1.59
N GLU A 130 -28.75 -21.29 -1.89
CA GLU A 130 -28.36 -21.06 -3.27
C GLU A 130 -27.17 -21.97 -3.58
N PRO A 131 -27.22 -22.81 -4.65
CA PRO A 131 -26.10 -23.66 -5.00
C PRO A 131 -24.89 -22.79 -5.32
N LEU A 132 -23.82 -22.90 -4.56
CA LEU A 132 -22.50 -22.41 -4.98
C LEU A 132 -22.19 -23.05 -6.34
N GLU A 133 -22.30 -22.30 -7.44
CA GLU A 133 -21.85 -22.75 -8.76
C GLU A 133 -20.41 -23.21 -8.64
N THR A 134 -20.19 -24.51 -8.61
CA THR A 134 -18.85 -25.08 -8.70
C THR A 134 -18.29 -24.75 -10.07
N LEU A 135 -17.47 -23.69 -10.13
CA LEU A 135 -16.82 -23.26 -11.36
C LEU A 135 -16.06 -24.44 -11.98
N SER A 136 -16.28 -24.71 -13.26
CA SER A 136 -15.55 -25.73 -14.00
C SER A 136 -14.04 -25.50 -13.82
N LYS A 137 -13.28 -26.58 -13.64
CA LYS A 137 -11.79 -26.53 -13.55
C LYS A 137 -11.16 -25.76 -14.70
N LYS A 138 -11.76 -25.78 -15.89
CA LYS A 138 -11.33 -25.00 -17.05
C LYS A 138 -11.46 -23.50 -16.79
N VAL A 139 -12.60 -23.05 -16.28
CA VAL A 139 -12.84 -21.62 -15.97
C VAL A 139 -11.88 -21.12 -14.90
N VAL A 140 -11.62 -21.90 -13.86
CA VAL A 140 -10.65 -21.55 -12.81
C VAL A 140 -9.25 -21.42 -13.41
N ARG A 141 -8.81 -22.38 -14.23
CA ARG A 141 -7.51 -22.34 -14.90
C ARG A 141 -7.39 -21.11 -15.81
N ASP A 142 -8.39 -20.84 -16.63
CA ASP A 142 -8.37 -19.73 -17.58
C ASP A 142 -8.31 -18.38 -16.82
N ARG A 143 -9.03 -18.23 -15.71
CA ARG A 143 -8.93 -17.06 -14.82
C ARG A 143 -7.54 -16.93 -14.21
N LEU A 144 -6.91 -18.00 -13.74
CA LEU A 144 -5.56 -17.99 -13.19
C LEU A 144 -4.51 -17.60 -14.25
N ILE A 145 -4.67 -18.07 -15.50
CA ILE A 145 -3.80 -17.68 -16.62
C ILE A 145 -3.92 -16.17 -16.87
N VAL A 146 -5.13 -15.63 -16.92
CA VAL A 146 -5.36 -14.18 -17.10
C VAL A 146 -4.70 -13.40 -15.98
N ILE A 147 -4.90 -13.80 -14.72
CA ILE A 147 -4.25 -13.16 -13.57
C ILE A 147 -2.73 -13.22 -13.70
N GLY A 148 -2.17 -14.37 -14.09
CA GLY A 148 -0.73 -14.54 -14.29
C GLY A 148 -0.16 -13.63 -15.37
N VAL A 149 -0.85 -13.53 -16.52
CA VAL A 149 -0.45 -12.61 -17.60
C VAL A 149 -0.52 -11.16 -17.17
N PHE A 150 -1.61 -10.74 -16.50
CA PHE A 150 -1.71 -9.38 -15.97
C PHE A 150 -0.60 -9.10 -14.95
N SER A 151 -0.34 -10.02 -14.02
CA SER A 151 0.71 -9.86 -13.01
C SER A 151 2.09 -9.67 -13.66
N PHE A 152 2.38 -10.40 -14.74
CA PHE A 152 3.62 -10.23 -15.49
C PHE A 152 3.77 -8.80 -16.04
N PHE A 153 2.75 -8.27 -16.71
CA PHE A 153 2.81 -6.89 -17.22
C PHE A 153 2.84 -5.83 -16.11
N VAL A 154 2.15 -6.06 -15.00
CA VAL A 154 2.15 -5.16 -13.84
C VAL A 154 3.56 -5.01 -13.24
N ILE A 155 4.40 -6.06 -13.26
CA ILE A 155 5.80 -5.96 -12.81
C ILE A 155 6.56 -4.91 -13.63
N PHE A 156 6.47 -4.96 -14.96
CA PHE A 156 7.15 -4.00 -15.83
C PHE A 156 6.60 -2.59 -15.70
N PHE A 157 5.27 -2.45 -15.54
CA PHE A 157 4.64 -1.16 -15.30
C PHE A 157 5.19 -0.50 -14.04
N TRP A 158 5.18 -1.21 -12.91
CA TRP A 158 5.68 -0.65 -11.66
C TRP A 158 7.19 -0.43 -11.69
N TRP A 159 7.93 -1.30 -12.33
CA TRP A 159 9.36 -1.08 -12.51
C TRP A 159 9.66 0.21 -13.25
N ALA A 160 8.95 0.49 -14.34
CA ALA A 160 9.10 1.75 -15.08
C ALA A 160 8.60 2.96 -14.25
N PHE A 161 7.46 2.82 -13.57
CA PHE A 161 6.86 3.90 -12.78
C PHE A 161 7.74 4.33 -11.60
N GLU A 162 8.32 3.39 -10.88
CA GLU A 162 9.16 3.66 -9.71
C GLU A 162 10.52 4.29 -10.07
N GLN A 163 10.91 4.31 -11.35
CA GLN A 163 12.09 5.06 -11.79
C GLN A 163 11.99 6.57 -11.49
N ALA A 164 10.78 7.10 -11.39
CA ALA A 164 10.56 8.50 -11.05
C ALA A 164 11.17 8.88 -9.69
N GLY A 165 11.07 8.01 -8.68
CA GLY A 165 11.67 8.23 -7.35
C GLY A 165 13.14 7.81 -7.23
N GLY A 166 13.66 7.10 -8.22
CA GLY A 166 15.02 6.56 -8.23
C GLY A 166 15.92 7.21 -9.29
N SER A 167 16.21 6.47 -10.35
CA SER A 167 17.18 6.87 -11.38
C SER A 167 16.83 8.18 -12.10
N MET A 168 15.55 8.49 -12.31
CA MET A 168 15.15 9.75 -12.95
C MET A 168 15.42 10.96 -12.04
N THR A 169 15.26 10.83 -10.74
CA THR A 169 15.60 11.88 -9.77
C THR A 169 17.11 12.14 -9.77
N ILE A 170 17.93 11.09 -9.79
CA ILE A 170 19.39 11.18 -9.88
C ILE A 170 19.79 11.82 -11.21
N PHE A 171 19.21 11.35 -12.32
CA PHE A 171 19.45 11.93 -13.65
C PHE A 171 19.12 13.42 -13.68
N ALA A 172 17.97 13.82 -13.14
CA ALA A 172 17.58 15.22 -13.05
C ALA A 172 18.52 16.04 -12.14
N ALA A 173 19.11 15.42 -11.11
CA ALA A 173 20.09 16.08 -10.25
C ALA A 173 21.41 16.35 -10.97
N ASP A 174 21.91 15.35 -11.71
CA ASP A 174 23.27 15.35 -12.24
C ASP A 174 23.37 15.87 -13.68
N TYR A 175 22.32 15.72 -14.48
CA TYR A 175 22.36 15.98 -15.93
C TYR A 175 21.37 17.05 -16.39
N THR A 176 20.56 17.64 -15.48
CA THR A 176 19.60 18.67 -15.85
C THR A 176 19.95 19.99 -15.18
N ASP A 177 20.05 21.07 -15.96
CA ASP A 177 20.15 22.41 -15.40
C ASP A 177 18.82 22.81 -14.77
N ARG A 178 18.81 22.95 -13.44
CA ARG A 178 17.63 23.28 -12.64
C ARG A 178 17.61 24.75 -12.18
N LEU A 179 18.57 25.54 -12.63
CA LEU A 179 18.65 26.96 -12.30
C LEU A 179 17.85 27.77 -13.33
N LEU A 180 16.63 28.10 -12.97
CA LEU A 180 15.81 29.02 -13.74
C LEU A 180 16.03 30.43 -13.21
N VAL A 181 16.35 31.36 -14.10
CA VAL A 181 16.61 32.78 -13.76
C VAL A 181 15.65 33.70 -14.51
N GLY A 182 15.40 34.89 -13.96
CA GLY A 182 14.59 35.91 -14.61
C GLY A 182 13.13 35.52 -14.88
N GLY A 183 12.66 35.76 -16.10
CA GLY A 183 11.28 35.53 -16.52
C GLY A 183 10.88 34.05 -16.47
N ASP A 184 11.79 33.14 -16.81
CA ASP A 184 11.52 31.70 -16.83
C ASP A 184 11.26 31.15 -15.43
N ALA A 185 12.01 31.64 -14.42
CA ALA A 185 11.78 31.30 -13.04
C ALA A 185 10.41 31.75 -12.55
N LEU A 186 9.97 32.95 -12.92
CA LEU A 186 8.68 33.49 -12.58
C LEU A 186 7.56 32.68 -13.26
N THR A 187 7.70 32.41 -14.56
CA THR A 187 6.73 31.61 -15.34
C THR A 187 6.57 30.21 -14.74
N PHE A 188 7.67 29.52 -14.45
CA PHE A 188 7.64 28.22 -13.81
C PHE A 188 6.94 28.25 -12.45
N LYS A 189 7.25 29.26 -11.63
CA LYS A 189 6.64 29.42 -10.31
C LYS A 189 5.12 29.64 -10.39
N ILE A 190 4.68 30.51 -11.32
CA ILE A 190 3.24 30.76 -11.55
C ILE A 190 2.56 29.47 -12.01
N PHE A 191 3.13 28.80 -13.01
CA PHE A 191 2.55 27.59 -13.58
C PHE A 191 2.44 26.47 -12.52
N ASN A 192 3.49 26.24 -11.75
CA ASN A 192 3.49 25.25 -10.67
C ASN A 192 2.49 25.58 -9.55
N THR A 193 2.37 26.88 -9.21
CA THR A 193 1.37 27.33 -8.23
C THR A 193 -0.05 27.09 -8.75
N LEU A 194 -0.34 27.43 -10.00
CA LEU A 194 -1.66 27.17 -10.60
C LEU A 194 -2.00 25.68 -10.66
N LEU A 195 -1.05 24.82 -11.05
CA LEU A 195 -1.22 23.37 -11.05
C LEU A 195 -1.53 22.79 -9.66
N THR A 196 -1.09 23.45 -8.61
CA THR A 196 -1.34 23.01 -7.23
C THR A 196 -2.66 23.59 -6.69
N VAL A 197 -2.89 24.89 -6.90
CA VAL A 197 -4.01 25.61 -6.29
C VAL A 197 -5.33 25.32 -7.00
N ILE A 198 -5.35 25.22 -8.33
CA ILE A 198 -6.59 24.99 -9.09
C ILE A 198 -7.26 23.67 -8.71
N PRO A 199 -6.57 22.50 -8.69
CA PRO A 199 -7.18 21.26 -8.24
C PRO A 199 -7.68 21.32 -6.80
N MET A 200 -6.94 21.96 -5.90
CA MET A 200 -7.38 22.16 -4.50
C MET A 200 -8.69 22.95 -4.42
N LEU A 201 -8.81 24.04 -5.18
CA LEU A 201 -10.03 24.86 -5.22
C LEU A 201 -11.22 24.08 -5.81
N ILE A 202 -10.97 23.31 -6.89
CA ILE A 202 -12.02 22.46 -7.51
C ILE A 202 -12.51 21.40 -6.52
N ILE A 203 -11.58 20.69 -5.85
CA ILE A 203 -11.92 19.67 -4.86
C ILE A 203 -12.70 20.30 -3.69
N THR A 204 -12.25 21.42 -3.19
CA THR A 204 -12.93 22.15 -2.10
C THR A 204 -14.33 22.57 -2.51
N TRP A 205 -14.49 23.08 -3.74
CA TRP A 205 -15.79 23.49 -4.27
C TRP A 205 -16.76 22.32 -4.49
N VAL A 206 -16.24 21.17 -4.90
CA VAL A 206 -17.04 19.94 -5.07
C VAL A 206 -17.48 19.32 -3.74
N LEU A 207 -16.66 19.50 -2.67
CA LEU A 207 -16.92 18.93 -1.35
C LEU A 207 -17.78 19.82 -0.44
N LEU A 208 -17.96 21.11 -0.76
CA LEU A 208 -18.85 22.06 -0.08
C LEU A 208 -20.23 22.07 -0.71
#